data_626eaa17ef69f0ce62c8780902a17734
#
_entry.id   626eaa17ef69f0ce62c8780902a17734
#
_cell.length_a   1.000
_cell.length_b   1.000
_cell.length_c   1.000
_cell.angle_alpha   90.00
_cell.angle_beta   90.00
_cell.angle_gamma   90.00
#
_symmetry.space_group_name_H-M   'P 1'
#
loop_
_entity.id
_entity.type
_entity.pdbx_description
1 polymer ?
#
loop_
_entity_poly.entity_id
_entity_poly.type
_entity_poly.pdbx_seq_one_letter_code
_entity_poly.pdbx_strand_id
1 'polypeptide(L)'
;DEELSERLTDEVIRLAEIKYEGRKPDVEGIQDIVEKVLIEAGHAKTAKAYILYREKRRGTREINALIGATINMFGDYLDDKDWKIKENSNMQKSVNGLNNYVREAFTKKYWLYEIYPIDICKAHECGDVHIHDLGFFGPYCAGWDLRQLLMEGFGGVEGKVESRPAKHLRSFLGQLVNSTFTTQGETAGAQAWSSFDTYCAPFIRYDNMDFEQVRQCLQEFVFN
;
A
#
# COMPACT_ATOMS: atom_id res chain seq x y z
N ASP A 1 33.69 2.15 37.77
CA ASP A 1 33.57 2.18 39.23
C ASP A 1 32.38 1.23 39.57
N GLU A 2 32.74 0.06 40.13
CA GLU A 2 31.79 -1.03 40.35
C GLU A 2 30.74 -0.67 41.43
N GLU A 3 31.19 -0.04 42.51
CA GLU A 3 30.36 0.41 43.61
C GLU A 3 29.28 1.44 43.16
N LEU A 4 29.64 2.34 42.23
CA LEU A 4 28.73 3.30 41.66
C LEU A 4 27.67 2.61 40.79
N SER A 5 28.08 1.60 40.02
CA SER A 5 27.16 0.82 39.15
C SER A 5 26.13 0.06 39.98
N GLU A 6 26.56 -0.57 41.07
CA GLU A 6 25.67 -1.26 42.01
C GLU A 6 24.65 -0.31 42.63
N ARG A 7 25.07 0.84 43.15
CA ARG A 7 24.16 1.85 43.73
C ARG A 7 23.13 2.36 42.72
N LEU A 8 23.52 2.62 41.48
CA LEU A 8 22.58 3.03 40.45
C LEU A 8 21.62 1.91 40.09
N THR A 9 22.06 0.65 40.06
CA THR A 9 21.24 -0.52 39.82
C THR A 9 20.19 -0.70 40.91
N ASP A 10 20.59 -0.59 42.18
CA ASP A 10 19.65 -0.69 43.30
C ASP A 10 18.57 0.40 43.25
N GLU A 11 18.94 1.61 42.85
CA GLU A 11 17.93 2.68 42.66
C GLU A 11 16.98 2.40 41.51
N VAL A 12 17.45 1.84 40.39
CA VAL A 12 16.61 1.40 39.29
C VAL A 12 15.62 0.33 39.75
N ILE A 13 16.10 -0.67 40.49
CA ILE A 13 15.27 -1.75 41.01
C ILE A 13 14.19 -1.16 41.94
N ARG A 14 14.58 -0.31 42.89
CA ARG A 14 13.65 0.34 43.82
C ARG A 14 12.56 1.13 43.09
N LEU A 15 12.92 1.91 42.08
CA LEU A 15 11.93 2.68 41.29
C LEU A 15 11.04 1.78 40.44
N ALA A 16 11.57 0.67 39.91
CA ALA A 16 10.80 -0.30 39.16
C ALA A 16 9.76 -1.00 40.04
N GLU A 17 10.14 -1.42 41.27
CA GLU A 17 9.23 -2.02 42.25
C GLU A 17 8.07 -1.08 42.59
N ILE A 18 8.36 0.18 42.80
CA ILE A 18 7.34 1.20 43.06
C ILE A 18 6.41 1.41 41.87
N LYS A 19 6.98 1.55 40.67
CA LYS A 19 6.19 1.82 39.43
C LYS A 19 5.29 0.66 39.05
N TYR A 20 5.76 -0.57 39.21
CA TYR A 20 5.06 -1.75 38.73
C TYR A 20 4.24 -2.49 39.77
N GLU A 21 4.43 -2.24 41.08
CA GLU A 21 3.66 -2.81 42.17
C GLU A 21 3.44 -4.32 42.06
N GLY A 22 4.50 -5.07 41.71
CA GLY A 22 4.45 -6.53 41.48
C GLY A 22 3.93 -6.97 40.14
N ARG A 23 3.52 -6.07 39.25
CA ARG A 23 3.21 -6.40 37.84
C ARG A 23 4.50 -6.62 37.07
N LYS A 24 4.41 -7.43 35.99
CA LYS A 24 5.56 -7.66 35.13
C LYS A 24 5.94 -6.36 34.39
N PRO A 25 7.18 -5.87 34.56
CA PRO A 25 7.63 -4.67 33.88
C PRO A 25 7.83 -4.92 32.38
N ASP A 26 7.55 -3.90 31.58
CA ASP A 26 7.92 -3.88 30.16
C ASP A 26 9.35 -3.33 30.00
N VAL A 27 9.99 -3.69 28.89
CA VAL A 27 11.39 -3.35 28.60
C VAL A 27 11.57 -1.83 28.49
N GLU A 28 10.64 -1.15 27.80
CA GLU A 28 10.74 0.31 27.61
C GLU A 28 10.60 1.06 28.94
N GLY A 29 9.68 0.62 29.80
CA GLY A 29 9.50 1.25 31.09
C GLY A 29 10.66 1.06 32.08
N ILE A 30 11.40 -0.06 31.98
CA ILE A 30 12.68 -0.22 32.73
C ILE A 30 13.74 0.70 32.15
N GLN A 31 13.85 0.81 30.83
CA GLN A 31 14.79 1.68 30.18
C GLN A 31 14.57 3.16 30.51
N ASP A 32 13.31 3.60 30.62
CA ASP A 32 12.96 4.96 31.07
C ASP A 32 13.43 5.21 32.51
N ILE A 33 13.31 4.23 33.39
CA ILE A 33 13.80 4.33 34.78
C ILE A 33 15.32 4.46 34.80
N VAL A 34 16.04 3.66 33.99
CA VAL A 34 17.50 3.75 33.86
C VAL A 34 17.95 5.15 33.39
N GLU A 35 17.28 5.69 32.36
CA GLU A 35 17.56 7.04 31.89
C GLU A 35 17.36 8.08 32.98
N LYS A 36 16.24 8.00 33.69
CA LYS A 36 15.91 8.89 34.80
C LYS A 36 16.97 8.83 35.89
N VAL A 37 17.35 7.65 36.35
CA VAL A 37 18.34 7.46 37.40
C VAL A 37 19.71 8.01 36.96
N LEU A 38 20.16 7.77 35.75
CA LEU A 38 21.41 8.31 35.21
C LEU A 38 21.41 9.84 35.14
N ILE A 39 20.30 10.46 34.77
CA ILE A 39 20.17 11.93 34.70
C ILE A 39 20.17 12.52 36.10
N GLU A 40 19.37 11.99 37.03
CA GLU A 40 19.23 12.48 38.41
C GLU A 40 20.51 12.29 39.21
N ALA A 41 21.27 11.23 38.94
CA ALA A 41 22.60 11.02 39.53
C ALA A 41 23.73 11.90 38.92
N GLY A 42 23.40 12.77 37.96
CA GLY A 42 24.36 13.71 37.36
C GLY A 42 25.25 13.09 36.26
N HIS A 43 24.97 11.87 35.82
CA HIS A 43 25.75 11.16 34.79
C HIS A 43 25.28 11.48 33.36
N ALA A 44 25.16 12.77 33.03
CA ALA A 44 24.58 13.27 31.78
C ALA A 44 25.22 12.69 30.50
N LYS A 45 26.56 12.49 30.51
CA LYS A 45 27.26 11.88 29.35
C LYS A 45 26.86 10.42 29.14
N THR A 46 26.75 9.66 30.23
CA THR A 46 26.34 8.25 30.21
C THR A 46 24.87 8.14 29.83
N ALA A 47 24.00 8.98 30.38
CA ALA A 47 22.60 9.05 30.02
C ALA A 47 22.42 9.32 28.52
N LYS A 48 23.12 10.32 27.98
CA LYS A 48 23.06 10.60 26.53
C LYS A 48 23.54 9.42 25.68
N ALA A 49 24.62 8.76 26.05
CA ALA A 49 25.11 7.58 25.34
C ALA A 49 24.11 6.43 25.40
N TYR A 50 23.47 6.22 26.54
CA TYR A 50 22.44 5.21 26.75
C TYR A 50 21.20 5.48 25.90
N ILE A 51 20.69 6.72 25.88
CA ILE A 51 19.56 7.14 25.05
C ILE A 51 19.83 6.88 23.56
N LEU A 52 21.00 7.30 23.07
CA LEU A 52 21.38 7.07 21.67
C LEU A 52 21.54 5.58 21.34
N TYR A 53 22.09 4.79 22.25
CA TYR A 53 22.20 3.34 22.09
C TYR A 53 20.82 2.67 22.05
N ARG A 54 19.94 3.06 22.96
CA ARG A 54 18.57 2.59 23.03
C ARG A 54 17.81 2.88 21.74
N GLU A 55 17.89 4.12 21.23
CA GLU A 55 17.25 4.53 19.97
C GLU A 55 17.74 3.70 18.78
N LYS A 56 19.06 3.52 18.67
CA LYS A 56 19.66 2.66 17.65
C LYS A 56 19.16 1.21 17.74
N ARG A 57 19.06 0.67 18.95
CA ARG A 57 18.57 -0.70 19.19
C ARG A 57 17.10 -0.83 18.89
N ARG A 58 16.29 0.19 19.17
CA ARG A 58 14.87 0.24 18.82
C ARG A 58 14.71 0.13 17.32
N GLY A 59 15.37 0.99 16.55
CA GLY A 59 15.33 0.92 15.08
C GLY A 59 15.75 -0.45 14.53
N THR A 60 16.79 -1.07 15.09
CA THR A 60 17.20 -2.41 14.67
C THR A 60 16.13 -3.47 14.97
N ARG A 61 15.50 -3.41 16.15
CA ARG A 61 14.39 -4.33 16.50
C ARG A 61 13.19 -4.16 15.55
N GLU A 62 12.83 -2.92 15.24
CA GLU A 62 11.73 -2.61 14.32
C GLU A 62 12.01 -3.15 12.92
N ILE A 63 13.23 -2.95 12.40
CA ILE A 63 13.64 -3.50 11.10
C ILE A 63 13.60 -5.04 11.13
N ASN A 64 14.13 -5.68 12.16
CA ASN A 64 14.11 -7.14 12.26
C ASN A 64 12.69 -7.70 12.39
N ALA A 65 11.82 -7.02 13.14
CA ALA A 65 10.41 -7.38 13.24
C ALA A 65 9.69 -7.25 11.89
N LEU A 66 10.00 -6.19 11.13
CA LEU A 66 9.47 -5.98 9.79
C LEU A 66 9.95 -7.07 8.82
N ILE A 67 11.23 -7.39 8.83
CA ILE A 67 11.80 -8.48 8.01
C ILE A 67 11.15 -9.80 8.37
N GLY A 68 11.02 -10.12 9.66
CA GLY A 68 10.38 -11.36 10.14
C GLY A 68 8.92 -11.45 9.71
N ALA A 69 8.16 -10.35 9.82
CA ALA A 69 6.79 -10.28 9.35
C ALA A 69 6.70 -10.50 7.83
N THR A 70 7.61 -9.89 7.06
CA THR A 70 7.66 -10.04 5.60
C THR A 70 7.97 -11.48 5.21
N ILE A 71 8.93 -12.15 5.87
CA ILE A 71 9.25 -13.56 5.62
C ILE A 71 8.03 -14.45 5.87
N ASN A 72 7.31 -14.23 6.98
CA ASN A 72 6.09 -14.97 7.28
C ASN A 72 5.01 -14.75 6.21
N MET A 73 4.85 -13.54 5.69
CA MET A 73 3.93 -13.24 4.59
C MET A 73 4.25 -14.02 3.32
N PHE A 74 5.52 -14.20 2.98
CA PHE A 74 5.91 -15.06 1.86
C PHE A 74 5.44 -16.50 2.09
N GLY A 75 5.66 -17.04 3.29
CA GLY A 75 5.19 -18.39 3.67
C GLY A 75 3.67 -18.51 3.57
N ASP A 76 2.94 -17.54 4.13
CA ASP A 76 1.47 -17.53 4.10
C ASP A 76 0.93 -17.45 2.67
N TYR A 77 1.56 -16.65 1.79
CA TYR A 77 1.20 -16.58 0.37
C TYR A 77 1.44 -17.92 -0.36
N LEU A 78 2.58 -18.55 -0.12
CA LEU A 78 2.91 -19.82 -0.79
C LEU A 78 2.06 -21.00 -0.30
N ASP A 79 1.66 -20.97 0.97
CA ASP A 79 0.85 -22.02 1.60
C ASP A 79 -0.67 -21.82 1.43
N ASP A 80 -1.12 -20.77 0.73
CA ASP A 80 -2.53 -20.42 0.55
C ASP A 80 -3.31 -20.29 1.87
N LYS A 81 -2.65 -19.88 2.96
CA LYS A 81 -3.26 -19.78 4.29
C LYS A 81 -4.21 -18.59 4.45
N ASP A 82 -3.99 -17.53 3.69
CA ASP A 82 -4.83 -16.32 3.73
C ASP A 82 -5.79 -16.30 2.53
N TRP A 83 -7.09 -16.19 2.79
CA TRP A 83 -8.12 -16.09 1.75
C TRP A 83 -7.93 -14.90 0.79
N LYS A 84 -7.28 -13.83 1.26
CA LYS A 84 -6.96 -12.63 0.47
C LYS A 84 -5.98 -12.88 -0.67
N ILE A 85 -5.23 -13.96 -0.62
CA ILE A 85 -4.27 -14.33 -1.67
C ILE A 85 -4.97 -14.48 -3.03
N LYS A 86 -6.25 -14.87 -3.01
CA LYS A 86 -7.07 -15.07 -4.21
C LYS A 86 -7.91 -13.85 -4.60
N GLU A 87 -7.93 -12.83 -3.77
CA GLU A 87 -8.69 -11.61 -4.03
C GLU A 87 -8.04 -10.82 -5.19
N ASN A 88 -8.84 -10.41 -6.15
CA ASN A 88 -8.41 -9.68 -7.36
C ASN A 88 -7.29 -10.37 -8.18
N SER A 89 -7.18 -11.69 -8.11
CA SER A 89 -6.16 -12.46 -8.81
C SER A 89 -6.75 -13.21 -10.00
N ASN A 90 -6.25 -12.94 -11.19
CA ASN A 90 -6.59 -13.71 -12.41
C ASN A 90 -5.82 -15.04 -12.50
N MET A 91 -4.89 -15.28 -11.61
CA MET A 91 -4.07 -16.50 -11.52
C MET A 91 -3.99 -16.96 -10.07
N GLN A 92 -3.96 -18.26 -9.87
CA GLN A 92 -3.93 -18.87 -8.53
C GLN A 92 -2.68 -18.45 -7.73
N LYS A 93 -1.53 -18.33 -8.38
CA LYS A 93 -0.28 -17.78 -7.83
C LYS A 93 0.46 -17.03 -8.92
N SER A 94 0.87 -15.80 -8.66
CA SER A 94 1.64 -15.00 -9.60
C SER A 94 2.66 -14.14 -8.87
N VAL A 95 3.75 -13.79 -9.56
CA VAL A 95 4.78 -12.86 -9.03
C VAL A 95 4.15 -11.51 -8.69
N ASN A 96 3.25 -11.01 -9.54
CA ASN A 96 2.54 -9.77 -9.29
C ASN A 96 1.61 -9.87 -8.07
N GLY A 97 0.90 -10.99 -7.92
CA GLY A 97 0.06 -11.27 -6.75
C GLY A 97 0.87 -11.28 -5.46
N LEU A 98 2.04 -11.91 -5.44
CA LEU A 98 2.95 -11.89 -4.30
C LEU A 98 3.41 -10.46 -3.95
N ASN A 99 3.83 -9.70 -4.95
CA ASN A 99 4.26 -8.32 -4.75
C ASN A 99 3.12 -7.46 -4.20
N ASN A 100 1.91 -7.64 -4.72
CA ASN A 100 0.73 -6.94 -4.24
C ASN A 100 0.39 -7.32 -2.79
N TYR A 101 0.44 -8.59 -2.45
CA TYR A 101 0.17 -9.08 -1.10
C TYR A 101 1.14 -8.48 -0.06
N VAL A 102 2.44 -8.47 -0.35
CA VAL A 102 3.44 -7.83 0.52
C VAL A 102 3.22 -6.32 0.61
N ARG A 103 3.00 -5.65 -0.53
CA ARG A 103 2.75 -4.20 -0.58
C ARG A 103 1.52 -3.82 0.23
N GLU A 104 0.43 -4.58 0.11
CA GLU A 104 -0.84 -4.30 0.80
C GLU A 104 -0.67 -4.19 2.31
N ALA A 105 0.09 -5.07 2.93
CA ALA A 105 0.30 -5.05 4.38
C ALA A 105 0.96 -3.75 4.88
N PHE A 106 1.87 -3.17 4.11
CA PHE A 106 2.50 -1.89 4.45
C PHE A 106 1.58 -0.71 4.16
N THR A 107 0.96 -0.71 2.98
CA THR A 107 0.07 0.37 2.54
C THR A 107 -1.13 0.51 3.47
N LYS A 108 -1.74 -0.62 3.88
CA LYS A 108 -2.84 -0.64 4.86
C LYS A 108 -2.45 0.01 6.18
N LYS A 109 -1.27 -0.31 6.70
CA LYS A 109 -0.79 0.29 7.96
C LYS A 109 -0.60 1.80 7.83
N TYR A 110 -0.02 2.24 6.70
CA TYR A 110 0.16 3.66 6.44
C TYR A 110 -1.17 4.41 6.40
N TRP A 111 -2.18 3.89 5.65
CA TRP A 111 -3.51 4.48 5.61
C TRP A 111 -4.13 4.58 7.01
N LEU A 112 -4.12 3.48 7.78
CA LEU A 112 -4.79 3.41 9.06
C LEU A 112 -4.11 4.26 10.14
N TYR A 113 -2.76 4.33 10.17
CA TYR A 113 -2.07 4.96 11.28
C TYR A 113 -1.53 6.37 10.99
N GLU A 114 -1.37 6.74 9.71
CA GLU A 114 -0.83 8.04 9.32
C GLU A 114 -1.87 8.96 8.67
N ILE A 115 -2.87 8.39 7.97
CA ILE A 115 -3.82 9.18 7.18
C ILE A 115 -5.19 9.27 7.87
N TYR A 116 -5.74 8.14 8.31
CA TYR A 116 -7.07 8.15 8.94
C TYR A 116 -7.01 8.57 10.42
N PRO A 117 -8.05 9.30 10.92
CA PRO A 117 -8.22 9.57 12.34
C PRO A 117 -8.30 8.27 13.15
N ILE A 118 -7.82 8.32 14.40
CA ILE A 118 -7.70 7.12 15.25
C ILE A 118 -9.05 6.43 15.55
N ASP A 119 -10.13 7.16 15.59
CA ASP A 119 -11.48 6.63 15.76
C ASP A 119 -11.93 5.80 14.55
N ILE A 120 -11.61 6.25 13.34
CA ILE A 120 -11.86 5.50 12.11
C ILE A 120 -11.01 4.24 12.05
N CYS A 121 -9.74 4.31 12.45
CA CYS A 121 -8.87 3.13 12.54
C CYS A 121 -9.45 2.07 13.47
N LYS A 122 -9.84 2.48 14.67
CA LYS A 122 -10.46 1.59 15.65
C LYS A 122 -11.75 0.97 15.13
N ALA A 123 -12.62 1.77 14.52
CA ALA A 123 -13.87 1.29 13.94
C ALA A 123 -13.61 0.23 12.83
N HIS A 124 -12.57 0.44 11.98
CA HIS A 124 -12.17 -0.55 10.98
C HIS A 124 -11.62 -1.84 11.62
N GLU A 125 -10.77 -1.72 12.64
CA GLU A 125 -10.14 -2.86 13.32
C GLU A 125 -11.16 -3.67 14.14
N CYS A 126 -12.16 -3.01 14.74
CA CYS A 126 -13.25 -3.66 15.48
C CYS A 126 -14.34 -4.24 14.56
N GLY A 127 -14.33 -3.91 13.28
CA GLY A 127 -15.32 -4.37 12.31
C GLY A 127 -16.60 -3.54 12.25
N ASP A 128 -16.67 -2.39 12.94
CA ASP A 128 -17.80 -1.47 12.87
C ASP A 128 -17.94 -0.80 11.50
N VAL A 129 -16.80 -0.60 10.83
CA VAL A 129 -16.69 -0.03 9.49
C VAL A 129 -15.68 -0.84 8.67
N HIS A 130 -15.96 -1.04 7.41
CA HIS A 130 -14.99 -1.62 6.47
C HIS A 130 -14.51 -0.55 5.48
N ILE A 131 -13.20 -0.27 5.49
CA ILE A 131 -12.56 0.56 4.47
C ILE A 131 -11.97 -0.38 3.44
N HIS A 132 -12.44 -0.26 2.20
CA HIS A 132 -12.07 -1.13 1.08
C HIS A 132 -10.70 -0.73 0.49
N ASP A 133 -9.94 -1.72 -0.02
CA ASP A 133 -8.70 -1.52 -0.79
C ASP A 133 -7.61 -0.65 -0.18
N LEU A 134 -7.40 -0.78 1.11
CA LEU A 134 -6.31 -0.10 1.82
C LEU A 134 -4.90 -0.54 1.35
N GLY A 135 -4.81 -1.55 0.50
CA GLY A 135 -3.56 -2.07 -0.05
C GLY A 135 -2.97 -1.24 -1.20
N PHE A 136 -3.61 -0.15 -1.61
CA PHE A 136 -3.22 0.66 -2.74
C PHE A 136 -3.23 2.16 -2.42
N PHE A 137 -2.24 2.92 -2.93
CA PHE A 137 -2.17 4.39 -2.79
C PHE A 137 -2.86 5.08 -3.96
N GLY A 138 -4.13 4.79 -4.19
CA GLY A 138 -4.89 5.35 -5.29
C GLY A 138 -6.36 5.00 -5.18
N PRO A 139 -7.17 5.41 -6.18
CA PRO A 139 -8.58 5.07 -6.21
C PRO A 139 -8.79 3.57 -6.44
N TYR A 140 -9.88 3.04 -5.92
CA TYR A 140 -10.27 1.65 -6.20
C TYR A 140 -10.58 1.46 -7.69
N CYS A 141 -11.52 2.23 -8.22
CA CYS A 141 -11.91 2.22 -9.63
C CYS A 141 -11.83 3.61 -10.23
N ALA A 142 -11.64 3.69 -11.55
CA ALA A 142 -11.67 4.95 -12.28
C ALA A 142 -12.65 4.89 -13.46
N GLY A 143 -13.38 6.00 -13.64
CA GLY A 143 -14.14 6.28 -14.84
C GLY A 143 -13.43 7.33 -15.68
N TRP A 144 -13.08 6.99 -16.92
CA TRP A 144 -12.38 7.88 -17.83
C TRP A 144 -13.36 8.54 -18.81
N ASP A 145 -13.12 9.82 -19.12
CA ASP A 145 -13.90 10.52 -20.13
C ASP A 145 -13.39 10.15 -21.54
N LEU A 146 -14.20 9.35 -22.22
CA LEU A 146 -13.89 8.92 -23.58
C LEU A 146 -13.85 10.08 -24.58
N ARG A 147 -14.60 11.15 -24.32
CA ARG A 147 -14.61 12.34 -25.16
C ARG A 147 -13.25 13.02 -25.18
N GLN A 148 -12.57 13.07 -24.04
CA GLN A 148 -11.23 13.68 -23.97
C GLN A 148 -10.26 12.90 -24.86
N LEU A 149 -10.24 11.57 -24.78
CA LEU A 149 -9.41 10.73 -25.64
C LEU A 149 -9.69 10.95 -27.14
N LEU A 150 -10.97 11.13 -27.50
CA LEU A 150 -11.36 11.36 -28.89
C LEU A 150 -10.96 12.73 -29.42
N MET A 151 -10.99 13.75 -28.59
CA MET A 151 -10.73 15.13 -29.01
C MET A 151 -9.24 15.46 -29.00
N GLU A 152 -8.52 14.95 -28.03
CA GLU A 152 -7.10 15.30 -27.78
C GLU A 152 -6.14 14.20 -28.26
N GLY A 153 -6.64 12.97 -28.36
CA GLY A 153 -5.80 11.81 -28.57
C GLY A 153 -5.22 11.31 -27.24
N PHE A 154 -4.26 10.40 -27.32
CA PHE A 154 -3.55 9.91 -26.15
C PHE A 154 -2.17 10.59 -26.08
N GLY A 155 -2.04 11.57 -25.22
CA GLY A 155 -0.78 12.22 -24.89
C GLY A 155 -0.21 11.58 -23.63
N GLY A 156 0.84 10.82 -23.78
CA GLY A 156 1.55 10.20 -22.67
C GLY A 156 2.54 11.15 -22.00
N VAL A 157 3.48 10.59 -21.27
CA VAL A 157 4.65 11.30 -20.77
C VAL A 157 5.57 11.65 -21.94
N GLU A 158 6.18 12.84 -21.93
CA GLU A 158 7.13 13.27 -22.95
C GLU A 158 8.17 12.20 -23.29
N GLY A 159 8.34 11.91 -24.56
CA GLY A 159 9.23 10.84 -25.05
C GLY A 159 8.65 9.42 -24.96
N LYS A 160 7.39 9.26 -24.59
CA LYS A 160 6.62 8.00 -24.62
C LYS A 160 5.69 7.96 -25.83
N VAL A 161 4.89 6.88 -25.91
CA VAL A 161 3.94 6.70 -26.99
C VAL A 161 2.86 7.78 -26.95
N GLU A 162 2.74 8.53 -28.04
CA GLU A 162 1.68 9.50 -28.25
C GLU A 162 0.81 9.04 -29.42
N SER A 163 -0.47 9.31 -29.39
CA SER A 163 -1.36 9.12 -30.51
C SER A 163 -2.31 10.28 -30.69
N ARG A 164 -2.43 10.78 -31.93
CA ARG A 164 -3.41 11.79 -32.30
C ARG A 164 -4.83 11.22 -32.25
N PRO A 165 -5.88 12.05 -32.22
CA PRO A 165 -7.25 11.61 -32.34
C PRO A 165 -7.44 10.58 -33.44
N ALA A 166 -8.08 9.46 -33.12
CA ALA A 166 -8.35 8.40 -34.07
C ALA A 166 -9.38 8.86 -35.10
N LYS A 167 -9.24 8.39 -36.35
CA LYS A 167 -10.15 8.73 -37.47
C LYS A 167 -11.07 7.57 -37.87
N HIS A 168 -10.74 6.35 -37.51
CA HIS A 168 -11.42 5.13 -37.89
C HIS A 168 -11.70 4.26 -36.66
N LEU A 169 -12.77 3.44 -36.70
CA LEU A 169 -13.18 2.59 -35.58
C LEU A 169 -12.02 1.73 -35.06
N ARG A 170 -11.32 1.02 -35.93
CA ARG A 170 -10.22 0.12 -35.52
C ARG A 170 -9.09 0.89 -34.83
N SER A 171 -8.74 2.06 -35.34
CA SER A 171 -7.71 2.92 -34.72
C SER A 171 -8.16 3.45 -33.37
N PHE A 172 -9.43 3.81 -33.23
CA PHE A 172 -10.02 4.25 -31.99
C PHE A 172 -10.00 3.14 -30.92
N LEU A 173 -10.43 1.94 -31.26
CA LEU A 173 -10.42 0.79 -30.36
C LEU A 173 -8.98 0.44 -29.93
N GLY A 174 -8.02 0.46 -30.85
CA GLY A 174 -6.60 0.25 -30.53
C GLY A 174 -6.03 1.34 -29.60
N GLN A 175 -6.44 2.60 -29.81
CA GLN A 175 -6.06 3.71 -28.91
C GLN A 175 -6.66 3.53 -27.51
N LEU A 176 -7.90 3.05 -27.44
CA LEU A 176 -8.59 2.76 -26.18
C LEU A 176 -7.90 1.62 -25.40
N VAL A 177 -7.53 0.52 -26.08
CA VAL A 177 -6.73 -0.55 -25.47
C VAL A 177 -5.41 -0.01 -24.92
N ASN A 178 -4.68 0.77 -25.70
CA ASN A 178 -3.40 1.35 -25.28
C ASN A 178 -3.53 2.28 -24.07
N SER A 179 -4.57 3.13 -24.04
CA SER A 179 -4.81 4.02 -22.93
C SER A 179 -5.20 3.26 -21.66
N THR A 180 -6.08 2.26 -21.78
CA THR A 180 -6.46 1.39 -20.65
C THR A 180 -5.26 0.64 -20.09
N PHE A 181 -4.43 0.08 -20.97
CA PHE A 181 -3.21 -0.63 -20.56
C PHE A 181 -2.21 0.29 -19.86
N THR A 182 -2.05 1.52 -20.36
CA THR A 182 -1.13 2.48 -19.75
C THR A 182 -1.59 2.94 -18.37
N THR A 183 -2.92 3.09 -18.18
CA THR A 183 -3.51 3.57 -16.92
C THR A 183 -3.89 2.43 -15.96
N GLN A 184 -3.66 1.17 -16.32
CA GLN A 184 -4.03 0.02 -15.46
C GLN A 184 -3.39 0.03 -14.08
N GLY A 185 -2.23 0.66 -13.93
CA GLY A 185 -1.52 0.80 -12.66
C GLY A 185 -2.00 1.94 -11.77
N GLU A 186 -2.94 2.77 -12.25
CA GLU A 186 -3.43 3.96 -11.55
C GLU A 186 -4.65 3.67 -10.66
N THR A 187 -5.18 2.45 -10.72
CA THR A 187 -6.31 1.99 -9.91
C THR A 187 -6.05 0.62 -9.33
N ALA A 188 -6.64 0.31 -8.18
CA ALA A 188 -6.58 -1.03 -7.58
C ALA A 188 -7.50 -2.02 -8.30
N GLY A 189 -8.61 -1.55 -8.84
CA GLY A 189 -9.67 -2.35 -9.44
C GLY A 189 -9.98 -1.97 -10.89
N ALA A 190 -11.26 -1.90 -11.21
CA ALA A 190 -11.74 -1.75 -12.58
C ALA A 190 -11.57 -0.33 -13.13
N GLN A 191 -11.38 -0.27 -14.45
CA GLN A 191 -11.46 0.95 -15.24
C GLN A 191 -12.67 0.89 -16.16
N ALA A 192 -13.34 2.03 -16.35
CA ALA A 192 -14.48 2.17 -17.22
C ALA A 192 -14.33 3.40 -18.12
N TRP A 193 -14.89 3.30 -19.32
CA TRP A 193 -14.96 4.39 -20.27
C TRP A 193 -16.39 4.85 -20.45
N SER A 194 -16.61 6.16 -20.39
CA SER A 194 -17.95 6.74 -20.52
C SER A 194 -18.52 6.59 -21.93
N SER A 195 -19.82 6.22 -22.03
CA SER A 195 -20.60 6.30 -23.28
C SER A 195 -19.93 5.63 -24.49
N PHE A 196 -19.34 4.44 -24.30
CA PHE A 196 -18.56 3.71 -25.30
C PHE A 196 -19.34 3.51 -26.61
N ASP A 197 -20.58 3.03 -26.52
CA ASP A 197 -21.47 2.80 -27.65
C ASP A 197 -21.78 4.08 -28.43
N THR A 198 -22.12 5.14 -27.72
CA THR A 198 -22.43 6.45 -28.29
C THR A 198 -21.25 7.02 -29.07
N TYR A 199 -20.04 6.90 -28.53
CA TYR A 199 -18.85 7.40 -29.19
C TYR A 199 -18.29 6.51 -30.28
N CYS A 200 -18.63 5.21 -30.29
CA CYS A 200 -18.31 4.31 -31.40
C CYS A 200 -19.20 4.52 -32.63
N ALA A 201 -20.46 4.90 -32.44
CA ALA A 201 -21.46 5.00 -33.51
C ALA A 201 -21.03 5.96 -34.66
N PRO A 202 -20.46 7.14 -34.44
CA PRO A 202 -19.97 8.01 -35.51
C PRO A 202 -18.93 7.36 -36.41
N PHE A 203 -18.00 6.58 -35.85
CA PHE A 203 -16.98 5.88 -36.64
C PHE A 203 -17.58 4.81 -37.51
N ILE A 204 -18.52 4.02 -36.99
CA ILE A 204 -19.23 2.98 -37.76
C ILE A 204 -19.90 3.60 -38.96
N ARG A 205 -20.61 4.70 -38.74
CA ARG A 205 -21.31 5.45 -39.82
C ARG A 205 -20.35 6.05 -40.83
N TYR A 206 -19.25 6.68 -40.31
CA TYR A 206 -18.29 7.35 -41.18
C TYR A 206 -17.51 6.37 -42.03
N ASP A 207 -17.10 5.23 -41.44
CA ASP A 207 -16.38 4.17 -42.13
C ASP A 207 -17.29 3.29 -43.02
N ASN A 208 -18.59 3.56 -43.01
CA ASN A 208 -19.61 2.80 -43.73
C ASN A 208 -19.53 1.27 -43.53
N MET A 209 -19.32 0.88 -42.24
CA MET A 209 -19.14 -0.51 -41.86
C MET A 209 -20.45 -1.29 -41.80
N ASP A 210 -20.40 -2.52 -42.28
CA ASP A 210 -21.48 -3.47 -42.08
C ASP A 210 -21.42 -4.14 -40.69
N PHE A 211 -22.46 -4.87 -40.34
CA PHE A 211 -22.55 -5.52 -39.02
C PHE A 211 -21.42 -6.49 -38.73
N GLU A 212 -21.01 -7.29 -39.70
CA GLU A 212 -19.93 -8.28 -39.51
C GLU A 212 -18.55 -7.60 -39.29
N GLN A 213 -18.31 -6.53 -39.98
CA GLN A 213 -17.10 -5.73 -39.79
C GLN A 213 -17.04 -5.09 -38.40
N VAL A 214 -18.14 -4.53 -37.91
CA VAL A 214 -18.29 -3.99 -36.56
C VAL A 214 -18.08 -5.08 -35.51
N ARG A 215 -18.79 -6.22 -35.70
CA ARG A 215 -18.67 -7.37 -34.80
C ARG A 215 -17.20 -7.84 -34.69
N GLN A 216 -16.51 -7.95 -35.83
CA GLN A 216 -15.11 -8.37 -35.86
C GLN A 216 -14.20 -7.37 -35.13
N CYS A 217 -14.37 -6.07 -35.35
CA CYS A 217 -13.59 -5.03 -34.66
C CYS A 217 -13.80 -5.06 -33.14
N LEU A 218 -15.03 -5.23 -32.68
CA LEU A 218 -15.36 -5.33 -31.25
C LEU A 218 -14.82 -6.63 -30.65
N GLN A 219 -14.85 -7.73 -31.39
CA GLN A 219 -14.26 -8.98 -30.93
C GLN A 219 -12.74 -8.88 -30.79
N GLU A 220 -12.05 -8.27 -31.75
CA GLU A 220 -10.62 -7.97 -31.66
C GLU A 220 -10.32 -7.09 -30.43
N PHE A 221 -11.15 -6.07 -30.19
CA PHE A 221 -11.00 -5.18 -29.04
C PHE A 221 -11.11 -5.91 -27.69
N VAL A 222 -12.06 -6.83 -27.56
CA VAL A 222 -12.29 -7.59 -26.31
C VAL A 222 -11.17 -8.60 -26.04
N PHE A 223 -10.51 -9.10 -27.08
CA PHE A 223 -9.43 -10.08 -26.96
C PHE A 223 -8.02 -9.47 -26.78
N ASN A 224 -7.86 -8.16 -26.95
CA ASN A 224 -6.60 -7.47 -26.72
C ASN A 224 -6.49 -6.94 -25.29
#